data_58027cdd65203f64e2ff80a91f33f6c7
#
_entry.id   58027cdd65203f64e2ff80a91f33f6c7
#
_cell.length_a   1.000
_cell.length_b   1.000
_cell.length_c   1.000
_cell.angle_alpha   90.00
_cell.angle_beta   90.00
_cell.angle_gamma   90.00
#
_symmetry.space_group_name_H-M   'P 1'
#
loop_
_entity.id
_entity.type
_entity.pdbx_description
1 polymer ?
#
loop_
_entity_poly.entity_id
_entity_poly.type
_entity_poly.pdbx_seq_one_letter_code
_entity_poly.pdbx_strand_id
1 'polypeptide(L)'
;MTSLLITGYKAFEIGISTEKDMRINIIKEAAKRDLIRFLEDVVDWLVFLGNLGFESWVLDLANELKKDYEFQTATIFLFENQGENWNEANQAKLAAFKQTDFVKYAYPTYQNPSQFRDYNQFVIQNTDGAYLFYDEEQETKLKYLYQEMKKQEQYFIKKLTFDDLNEVAENFSGN
;
A
#
# COMPACT_ATOMS: atom_id res chain seq x y z
N MET A 1 -16.23 -1.72 12.26
CA MET A 1 -15.28 -0.87 11.54
C MET A 1 -14.19 -1.74 10.94
N THR A 2 -14.00 -1.68 9.64
CA THR A 2 -13.05 -2.55 8.96
C THR A 2 -11.89 -1.74 8.38
N SER A 3 -10.67 -2.09 8.78
CA SER A 3 -9.46 -1.46 8.29
C SER A 3 -8.68 -2.40 7.39
N LEU A 4 -8.21 -1.87 6.26
CA LEU A 4 -7.50 -2.62 5.24
C LEU A 4 -6.10 -2.04 5.08
N LEU A 5 -5.08 -2.86 5.31
CA LEU A 5 -3.70 -2.48 5.06
C LEU A 5 -3.43 -2.44 3.56
N ILE A 6 -2.83 -1.36 3.08
CA ILE A 6 -2.43 -1.20 1.68
C ILE A 6 -0.91 -1.20 1.63
N THR A 7 -0.32 -2.14 0.92
CA THR A 7 1.12 -2.15 0.70
C THR A 7 1.46 -2.96 -0.55
N GLY A 8 2.70 -2.88 -1.01
CA GLY A 8 3.10 -3.57 -2.22
C GLY A 8 4.48 -3.18 -2.70
N TYR A 9 4.80 -3.56 -3.92
CA TYR A 9 6.09 -3.29 -4.55
C TYR A 9 6.41 -1.81 -4.61
N LYS A 10 7.69 -1.51 -4.38
CA LYS A 10 8.25 -0.20 -4.70
C LYS A 10 8.53 -0.14 -6.21
N ALA A 11 8.56 1.06 -6.76
CA ALA A 11 8.72 1.23 -8.21
C ALA A 11 9.95 0.51 -8.76
N PHE A 12 11.11 0.64 -8.10
CA PHE A 12 12.34 0.02 -8.57
C PHE A 12 12.26 -1.52 -8.55
N GLU A 13 11.45 -2.10 -7.67
CA GLU A 13 11.32 -3.56 -7.55
C GLU A 13 10.63 -4.19 -8.77
N ILE A 14 9.90 -3.39 -9.54
CA ILE A 14 9.21 -3.84 -10.75
C ILE A 14 9.70 -3.09 -12.00
N GLY A 15 10.90 -2.50 -11.91
CA GLY A 15 11.55 -1.86 -13.05
C GLY A 15 10.91 -0.58 -13.55
N ILE A 16 10.17 0.12 -12.70
CA ILE A 16 9.57 1.41 -13.02
C ILE A 16 10.51 2.52 -12.52
N SER A 17 10.99 3.36 -13.44
CA SER A 17 11.95 4.43 -13.12
C SER A 17 11.40 5.84 -13.36
N THR A 18 10.21 5.96 -13.94
CA THR A 18 9.60 7.26 -14.25
C THR A 18 8.11 7.23 -13.94
N GLU A 19 7.60 8.38 -13.51
CA GLU A 19 6.17 8.56 -13.25
C GLU A 19 5.31 8.52 -14.52
N LYS A 20 5.93 8.59 -15.69
CA LYS A 20 5.24 8.52 -16.98
C LYS A 20 5.09 7.09 -17.50
N ASP A 21 5.57 6.10 -16.76
CA ASP A 21 5.47 4.71 -17.18
C ASP A 21 3.99 4.28 -17.25
N MET A 22 3.59 3.76 -18.41
CA MET A 22 2.21 3.32 -18.65
C MET A 22 1.74 2.24 -17.69
N ARG A 23 2.65 1.45 -17.16
CA ARG A 23 2.33 0.39 -16.20
C ARG A 23 1.70 0.97 -14.93
N ILE A 24 2.07 2.19 -14.53
CA ILE A 24 1.45 2.86 -13.37
C ILE A 24 -0.04 3.04 -13.61
N ASN A 25 -0.43 3.45 -14.81
CA ASN A 25 -1.85 3.64 -15.16
C ASN A 25 -2.63 2.32 -15.08
N ILE A 26 -2.03 1.23 -15.52
CA ILE A 26 -2.62 -0.10 -15.47
C ILE A 26 -2.78 -0.56 -14.00
N ILE A 27 -1.73 -0.35 -13.19
CA ILE A 27 -1.76 -0.68 -11.76
C ILE A 27 -2.84 0.13 -11.06
N LYS A 28 -2.93 1.43 -11.34
CA LYS A 28 -3.95 2.30 -10.74
C LYS A 28 -5.36 1.88 -11.16
N GLU A 29 -5.57 1.50 -12.42
CA GLU A 29 -6.89 1.05 -12.89
C GLU A 29 -7.30 -0.24 -12.18
N ALA A 30 -6.39 -1.20 -12.06
CA ALA A 30 -6.64 -2.45 -11.35
C ALA A 30 -6.95 -2.19 -9.87
N ALA A 31 -6.13 -1.37 -9.22
CA ALA A 31 -6.31 -1.03 -7.82
C ALA A 31 -7.62 -0.28 -7.59
N LYS A 32 -7.99 0.62 -8.48
CA LYS A 32 -9.25 1.38 -8.38
C LYS A 32 -10.45 0.46 -8.36
N ARG A 33 -10.48 -0.54 -9.24
CA ARG A 33 -11.58 -1.52 -9.29
C ARG A 33 -11.71 -2.27 -7.98
N ASP A 34 -10.59 -2.72 -7.44
CA ASP A 34 -10.58 -3.46 -6.18
C ASP A 34 -10.98 -2.57 -4.99
N LEU A 35 -10.45 -1.35 -4.93
CA LEU A 35 -10.76 -0.42 -3.84
C LEU A 35 -12.24 -0.06 -3.81
N ILE A 36 -12.86 0.17 -4.96
CA ILE A 36 -14.29 0.50 -5.03
C ILE A 36 -15.11 -0.64 -4.43
N ARG A 37 -14.76 -1.89 -4.75
CA ARG A 37 -15.45 -3.05 -4.18
C ARG A 37 -15.32 -3.09 -2.66
N PHE A 38 -14.11 -2.85 -2.14
CA PHE A 38 -13.89 -2.83 -0.70
C PHE A 38 -14.69 -1.71 -0.02
N LEU A 39 -14.69 -0.51 -0.59
CA LEU A 39 -15.38 0.65 -0.03
C LEU A 39 -16.91 0.51 -0.11
N GLU A 40 -17.42 -0.16 -1.11
CA GLU A 40 -18.85 -0.44 -1.23
C GLU A 40 -19.32 -1.55 -0.29
N ASP A 41 -18.40 -2.37 0.21
CA ASP A 41 -18.72 -3.46 1.13
C ASP A 41 -18.62 -3.01 2.58
N VAL A 42 -17.48 -3.22 3.23
CA VAL A 42 -17.36 -2.98 4.68
C VAL A 42 -16.13 -2.16 5.08
N VAL A 43 -15.24 -1.86 4.15
CA VAL A 43 -13.99 -1.16 4.46
C VAL A 43 -14.25 0.32 4.65
N ASP A 44 -13.85 0.86 5.80
CA ASP A 44 -13.98 2.28 6.12
C ASP A 44 -12.65 2.94 6.52
N TRP A 45 -11.57 2.16 6.59
CA TRP A 45 -10.21 2.67 6.82
C TRP A 45 -9.23 2.03 5.85
N LEU A 46 -8.41 2.85 5.18
CA LEU A 46 -7.25 2.39 4.42
C LEU A 46 -6.00 2.80 5.18
N VAL A 47 -5.14 1.83 5.47
CA VAL A 47 -3.94 2.02 6.29
C VAL A 47 -2.70 1.83 5.43
N PHE A 48 -1.81 2.82 5.43
CA PHE A 48 -0.56 2.82 4.66
C PHE A 48 0.63 2.77 5.60
N LEU A 49 1.78 2.37 5.06
CA LEU A 49 3.05 2.32 5.81
C LEU A 49 3.99 3.47 5.43
N GLY A 50 3.61 4.28 4.44
CA GLY A 50 4.38 5.43 4.00
C GLY A 50 5.49 5.10 3.01
N ASN A 51 5.34 4.03 2.24
CA ASN A 51 6.34 3.61 1.25
C ASN A 51 6.01 4.15 -0.14
N LEU A 52 7.05 4.36 -0.94
CA LEU A 52 6.92 4.75 -2.34
C LEU A 52 6.42 3.57 -3.19
N GLY A 53 6.00 3.87 -4.42
CA GLY A 53 5.50 2.86 -5.35
C GLY A 53 4.02 2.61 -5.17
N PHE A 54 3.62 1.37 -5.01
CA PHE A 54 2.20 0.99 -4.95
C PHE A 54 1.42 1.79 -3.93
N GLU A 55 1.94 1.93 -2.71
CA GLU A 55 1.26 2.68 -1.67
C GLU A 55 0.99 4.12 -2.07
N SER A 56 1.99 4.78 -2.68
CA SER A 56 1.86 6.17 -3.14
C SER A 56 0.81 6.29 -4.24
N TRP A 57 0.80 5.36 -5.18
CA TRP A 57 -0.19 5.36 -6.26
C TRP A 57 -1.60 5.14 -5.73
N VAL A 58 -1.76 4.24 -4.76
CA VAL A 58 -3.06 3.97 -4.14
C VAL A 58 -3.51 5.15 -3.28
N LEU A 59 -2.59 5.84 -2.60
CA LEU A 59 -2.96 7.03 -1.83
C LEU A 59 -3.55 8.12 -2.74
N ASP A 60 -2.96 8.32 -3.92
CA ASP A 60 -3.52 9.26 -4.90
C ASP A 60 -4.95 8.86 -5.29
N LEU A 61 -5.18 7.57 -5.55
CA LEU A 61 -6.52 7.05 -5.85
C LEU A 61 -7.47 7.25 -4.68
N ALA A 62 -7.01 6.96 -3.46
CA ALA A 62 -7.85 7.11 -2.26
C ALA A 62 -8.31 8.56 -2.10
N ASN A 63 -7.41 9.51 -2.31
CA ASN A 63 -7.75 10.92 -2.20
C ASN A 63 -8.79 11.35 -3.26
N GLU A 64 -8.76 10.76 -4.45
CA GLU A 64 -9.79 10.98 -5.46
C GLU A 64 -11.13 10.33 -5.05
N LEU A 65 -11.07 9.10 -4.54
CA LEU A 65 -12.26 8.34 -4.16
C LEU A 65 -12.98 8.93 -2.93
N LYS A 66 -12.30 9.73 -2.12
CA LYS A 66 -12.95 10.43 -0.99
C LYS A 66 -14.05 11.39 -1.44
N LYS A 67 -14.06 11.79 -2.70
CA LYS A 67 -15.13 12.62 -3.25
C LYS A 67 -16.46 11.88 -3.37
N ASP A 68 -16.39 10.56 -3.53
CA ASP A 68 -17.56 9.71 -3.81
C ASP A 68 -17.88 8.72 -2.70
N TYR A 69 -16.91 8.45 -1.81
CA TYR A 69 -17.05 7.44 -0.74
C TYR A 69 -16.61 8.02 0.61
N GLU A 70 -17.30 7.62 1.66
CA GLU A 70 -16.90 7.99 3.03
C GLU A 70 -15.98 6.94 3.60
N PHE A 71 -14.74 7.33 3.87
CA PHE A 71 -13.76 6.47 4.53
C PHE A 71 -12.61 7.34 5.06
N GLN A 72 -11.79 6.75 5.91
CA GLN A 72 -10.65 7.41 6.51
C GLN A 72 -9.35 6.78 6.00
N THR A 73 -8.28 7.56 6.06
CA THR A 73 -6.94 7.08 5.71
C THR A 73 -6.01 7.24 6.92
N ALA A 74 -5.09 6.31 7.07
CA ALA A 74 -4.09 6.34 8.14
C ALA A 74 -2.72 5.97 7.58
N THR A 75 -1.67 6.51 8.19
CA THR A 75 -0.30 6.11 7.89
C THR A 75 0.40 5.74 9.19
N ILE A 76 0.97 4.54 9.22
CA ILE A 76 1.77 4.06 10.35
C ILE A 76 3.20 3.92 9.85
N PHE A 77 4.02 4.94 10.12
CA PHE A 77 5.43 4.93 9.73
C PHE A 77 6.24 4.06 10.68
N LEU A 78 7.22 3.36 10.14
CA LEU A 78 8.16 2.60 10.95
C LEU A 78 9.03 3.55 11.80
N PHE A 79 9.58 4.60 11.18
CA PHE A 79 10.44 5.58 11.84
C PHE A 79 9.96 7.01 11.59
N GLU A 80 10.17 7.89 12.59
CA GLU A 80 9.87 9.32 12.41
C GLU A 80 10.70 9.95 11.31
N ASN A 81 11.93 9.48 11.12
CA ASN A 81 12.83 10.00 10.09
C ASN A 81 12.72 9.26 8.75
N GLN A 82 11.69 8.44 8.57
CA GLN A 82 11.47 7.72 7.30
C GLN A 82 11.39 8.71 6.15
N GLY A 83 12.20 8.49 5.10
CA GLY A 83 12.17 9.31 3.90
C GLY A 83 12.86 10.65 4.01
N GLU A 84 13.54 10.96 5.12
CA GLU A 84 14.18 12.27 5.32
C GLU A 84 15.20 12.62 4.22
N ASN A 85 15.83 11.62 3.61
CA ASN A 85 16.84 11.80 2.56
C ASN A 85 16.30 11.62 1.15
N TRP A 86 14.99 11.49 0.98
CA TRP A 86 14.40 11.37 -0.34
C TRP A 86 14.52 12.68 -1.13
N ASN A 87 14.53 12.56 -2.47
CA ASN A 87 14.57 13.75 -3.33
C ASN A 87 13.28 14.57 -3.21
N GLU A 88 13.27 15.75 -3.84
CA GLU A 88 12.16 16.70 -3.73
C GLU A 88 10.81 16.09 -4.16
N ALA A 89 10.79 15.36 -5.28
CA ALA A 89 9.56 14.74 -5.78
C ALA A 89 9.01 13.71 -4.80
N ASN A 90 9.89 12.93 -4.18
CA ASN A 90 9.51 11.91 -3.21
C ASN A 90 9.17 12.52 -1.85
N GLN A 91 9.73 13.68 -1.51
CA GLN A 91 9.32 14.43 -0.31
C GLN A 91 7.86 14.88 -0.42
N ALA A 92 7.39 15.22 -1.61
CA ALA A 92 5.98 15.56 -1.82
C ALA A 92 5.07 14.35 -1.54
N LYS A 93 5.49 13.15 -1.93
CA LYS A 93 4.76 11.91 -1.63
C LYS A 93 4.76 11.60 -0.13
N LEU A 94 5.90 11.81 0.53
CA LEU A 94 6.01 11.67 1.97
C LEU A 94 5.03 12.61 2.68
N ALA A 95 4.97 13.86 2.24
CA ALA A 95 4.05 14.85 2.80
C ALA A 95 2.59 14.41 2.66
N ALA A 96 2.23 13.79 1.53
CA ALA A 96 0.88 13.26 1.32
C ALA A 96 0.53 12.18 2.36
N PHE A 97 1.47 11.27 2.66
CA PHE A 97 1.27 10.27 3.72
C PHE A 97 1.09 10.92 5.09
N LYS A 98 1.81 12.00 5.35
CA LYS A 98 1.71 12.73 6.63
C LYS A 98 0.43 13.54 6.76
N GLN A 99 -0.33 13.67 5.69
CA GLN A 99 -1.62 14.40 5.68
C GLN A 99 -2.83 13.47 5.70
N THR A 100 -2.64 12.17 5.86
CA THR A 100 -3.76 11.25 6.06
C THR A 100 -4.48 11.56 7.37
N ASP A 101 -5.69 11.03 7.56
CA ASP A 101 -6.54 11.37 8.69
C ASP A 101 -5.94 10.98 10.04
N PHE A 102 -5.12 9.95 10.07
CA PHE A 102 -4.41 9.51 11.28
C PHE A 102 -2.97 9.18 10.91
N VAL A 103 -2.00 9.66 11.70
CA VAL A 103 -0.58 9.40 11.48
C VAL A 103 0.05 8.93 12.79
N LYS A 104 0.81 7.83 12.72
CA LYS A 104 1.54 7.29 13.84
C LYS A 104 2.96 6.91 13.40
N TYR A 105 3.92 7.12 14.29
CA TYR A 105 5.30 6.69 14.11
C TYR A 105 5.61 5.62 15.16
N ALA A 106 6.08 4.45 14.70
CA ALA A 106 6.37 3.34 15.61
C ALA A 106 7.61 3.63 16.47
N TYR A 107 8.67 4.17 15.86
CA TYR A 107 9.93 4.46 16.55
C TYR A 107 10.52 5.77 16.08
N PRO A 108 11.32 6.46 16.94
CA PRO A 108 12.05 7.67 16.51
C PRO A 108 13.06 7.38 15.40
N THR A 109 13.91 6.37 15.59
CA THR A 109 14.97 5.99 14.63
C THR A 109 15.25 4.50 14.72
N TYR A 110 16.02 3.99 13.75
CA TYR A 110 16.48 2.61 13.75
C TYR A 110 17.46 2.35 14.91
N GLN A 111 17.23 1.28 15.65
CA GLN A 111 18.13 0.84 16.72
C GLN A 111 18.56 -0.62 16.56
N ASN A 112 17.65 -1.50 16.16
CA ASN A 112 17.94 -2.93 16.01
C ASN A 112 16.93 -3.62 15.08
N PRO A 113 17.29 -4.81 14.53
CA PRO A 113 16.42 -5.50 13.57
C PRO A 113 15.07 -5.95 14.12
N SER A 114 14.93 -6.14 15.44
CA SER A 114 13.67 -6.59 16.00
C SER A 114 12.54 -5.58 15.82
N GLN A 115 12.88 -4.31 15.58
CA GLN A 115 11.88 -3.27 15.30
C GLN A 115 11.04 -3.59 14.06
N PHE A 116 11.64 -4.20 13.03
CA PHE A 116 10.91 -4.57 11.82
C PHE A 116 9.84 -5.63 12.10
N ARG A 117 10.18 -6.65 12.87
CA ARG A 117 9.25 -7.71 13.23
C ARG A 117 8.12 -7.18 14.13
N ASP A 118 8.48 -6.41 15.13
CA ASP A 118 7.51 -5.84 16.06
C ASP A 118 6.55 -4.88 15.35
N TYR A 119 7.08 -4.09 14.42
CA TYR A 119 6.29 -3.21 13.56
C TYR A 119 5.29 -4.00 12.70
N ASN A 120 5.77 -5.06 12.02
CA ASN A 120 4.91 -5.89 11.18
C ASN A 120 3.77 -6.51 12.00
N GLN A 121 4.07 -7.01 13.20
CA GLN A 121 3.07 -7.57 14.08
C GLN A 121 2.06 -6.52 14.54
N PHE A 122 2.52 -5.33 14.90
CA PHE A 122 1.66 -4.23 15.30
C PHE A 122 0.68 -3.85 14.18
N VAL A 123 1.18 -3.71 12.96
CA VAL A 123 0.37 -3.34 11.81
C VAL A 123 -0.69 -4.40 11.53
N ILE A 124 -0.32 -5.67 11.54
CA ILE A 124 -1.25 -6.77 11.30
C ILE A 124 -2.31 -6.82 12.40
N GLN A 125 -1.92 -6.66 13.67
CA GLN A 125 -2.85 -6.72 14.79
C GLN A 125 -3.84 -5.55 14.80
N ASN A 126 -3.51 -4.45 14.15
CA ASN A 126 -4.34 -3.25 14.11
C ASN A 126 -5.07 -3.05 12.78
N THR A 127 -5.08 -4.06 11.93
CA THR A 127 -5.85 -4.08 10.69
C THR A 127 -6.64 -5.37 10.60
N ASP A 128 -7.72 -5.37 9.81
CA ASP A 128 -8.58 -6.55 9.65
C ASP A 128 -8.20 -7.39 8.45
N GLY A 129 -7.44 -6.83 7.54
CA GLY A 129 -6.94 -7.51 6.36
C GLY A 129 -6.00 -6.63 5.57
N ALA A 130 -5.55 -7.13 4.43
CA ALA A 130 -4.60 -6.43 3.58
C ALA A 130 -4.96 -6.57 2.10
N TYR A 131 -4.73 -5.49 1.37
CA TYR A 131 -4.69 -5.46 -0.09
C TYR A 131 -3.24 -5.25 -0.49
N LEU A 132 -2.65 -6.23 -1.19
CA LEU A 132 -1.20 -6.34 -1.32
C LEU A 132 -0.83 -6.52 -2.79
N PHE A 133 -0.08 -5.58 -3.36
CA PHE A 133 0.51 -5.78 -4.68
C PHE A 133 1.78 -6.61 -4.52
N TYR A 134 1.63 -7.91 -4.63
CA TYR A 134 2.71 -8.87 -4.43
C TYR A 134 2.41 -10.15 -5.19
N ASP A 135 3.41 -10.68 -5.87
CA ASP A 135 3.33 -11.93 -6.60
C ASP A 135 4.44 -12.84 -6.10
N GLU A 136 4.06 -14.06 -5.67
CA GLU A 136 5.02 -15.02 -5.13
C GLU A 136 6.06 -15.47 -6.16
N GLU A 137 5.79 -15.28 -7.45
CA GLU A 137 6.75 -15.56 -8.51
C GLU A 137 7.84 -14.51 -8.61
N GLN A 138 7.65 -13.34 -7.99
CA GLN A 138 8.66 -12.28 -7.91
C GLN A 138 8.79 -11.82 -6.46
N GLU A 139 9.53 -12.59 -5.68
CA GLU A 139 9.71 -12.32 -4.26
C GLU A 139 10.56 -11.09 -3.99
N THR A 140 10.16 -10.34 -2.97
CA THR A 140 10.91 -9.24 -2.39
C THR A 140 10.87 -9.38 -0.87
N LYS A 141 11.36 -8.38 -0.14
CA LYS A 141 11.26 -8.37 1.33
C LYS A 141 9.82 -8.35 1.84
N LEU A 142 8.86 -8.03 0.97
CA LEU A 142 7.43 -8.13 1.31
C LEU A 142 7.02 -9.54 1.73
N LYS A 143 7.76 -10.55 1.31
CA LYS A 143 7.46 -11.94 1.68
C LYS A 143 7.39 -12.14 3.20
N TYR A 144 8.19 -11.40 3.97
CA TYR A 144 8.21 -11.54 5.42
C TYR A 144 6.90 -11.05 6.04
N LEU A 145 6.42 -9.88 5.59
CA LEU A 145 5.13 -9.36 6.03
C LEU A 145 3.99 -10.29 5.59
N TYR A 146 4.03 -10.73 4.34
CA TYR A 146 3.02 -11.64 3.78
C TYR A 146 2.96 -12.96 4.57
N GLN A 147 4.12 -13.54 4.93
CA GLN A 147 4.16 -14.77 5.72
C GLN A 147 3.54 -14.56 7.11
N GLU A 148 3.79 -13.42 7.74
CA GLU A 148 3.19 -13.11 9.04
C GLU A 148 1.67 -12.92 8.92
N MET A 149 1.19 -12.30 7.84
CA MET A 149 -0.24 -12.19 7.57
C MET A 149 -0.91 -13.56 7.47
N LYS A 150 -0.28 -14.49 6.76
CA LYS A 150 -0.84 -15.83 6.54
C LYS A 150 -0.95 -16.66 7.83
N LYS A 151 -0.16 -16.33 8.85
CA LYS A 151 -0.21 -17.02 10.14
C LYS A 151 -1.42 -16.59 10.97
N GLN A 152 -2.05 -15.48 10.64
CA GLN A 152 -3.18 -14.96 11.40
C GLN A 152 -4.48 -15.58 10.88
N GLU A 153 -5.21 -16.26 11.76
CA GLU A 153 -6.53 -16.77 11.43
C GLU A 153 -7.48 -15.59 11.18
N GLN A 154 -8.34 -15.75 10.18
CA GLN A 154 -9.35 -14.75 9.85
C GLN A 154 -8.81 -13.40 9.32
N TYR A 155 -7.51 -13.31 9.07
CA TYR A 155 -6.94 -12.11 8.44
C TYR A 155 -7.17 -12.20 6.94
N PHE A 156 -7.96 -11.28 6.40
CA PHE A 156 -8.27 -11.26 4.97
C PHE A 156 -7.06 -10.79 4.17
N ILE A 157 -6.74 -11.51 3.09
CA ILE A 157 -5.64 -11.11 2.19
C ILE A 157 -6.14 -11.16 0.75
N LYS A 158 -6.08 -10.00 0.08
CA LYS A 158 -6.31 -9.92 -1.36
C LYS A 158 -5.00 -9.50 -2.01
N LYS A 159 -4.49 -10.31 -2.92
CA LYS A 159 -3.29 -9.97 -3.69
C LYS A 159 -3.66 -9.42 -5.06
N LEU A 160 -2.95 -8.36 -5.47
CA LEU A 160 -2.92 -7.94 -6.86
C LEU A 160 -1.67 -8.58 -7.47
N THR A 161 -1.85 -9.38 -8.51
CA THR A 161 -0.77 -10.14 -9.14
C THR A 161 -0.50 -9.63 -10.56
N PHE A 162 0.60 -10.11 -11.17
CA PHE A 162 0.91 -9.74 -12.55
C PHE A 162 -0.13 -10.29 -13.52
N ASP A 163 -0.73 -11.45 -13.24
CA ASP A 163 -1.82 -11.97 -14.07
C ASP A 163 -3.03 -11.03 -14.04
N ASP A 164 -3.36 -10.49 -12.88
CA ASP A 164 -4.44 -9.51 -12.75
C ASP A 164 -4.16 -8.26 -13.60
N LEU A 165 -2.91 -7.80 -13.59
CA LEU A 165 -2.50 -6.64 -14.37
C LEU A 165 -2.58 -6.92 -15.87
N ASN A 166 -2.21 -8.12 -16.30
CA ASN A 166 -2.29 -8.53 -17.70
C ASN A 166 -3.74 -8.49 -18.19
N GLU A 167 -4.69 -8.95 -17.40
CA GLU A 167 -6.12 -8.89 -17.73
C GLU A 167 -6.59 -7.43 -17.89
N VAL A 168 -6.18 -6.57 -16.98
CA VAL A 168 -6.51 -5.14 -17.04
C VAL A 168 -5.87 -4.49 -18.27
N ALA A 169 -4.61 -4.84 -18.56
CA ALA A 169 -3.87 -4.29 -19.69
C ALA A 169 -4.52 -4.66 -21.04
N GLU A 170 -5.05 -5.88 -21.18
CA GLU A 170 -5.75 -6.30 -22.39
C GLU A 170 -6.99 -5.44 -22.62
N ASN A 171 -7.77 -5.19 -21.58
CA ASN A 171 -8.96 -4.35 -21.66
C ASN A 171 -8.59 -2.87 -21.88
N PHE A 172 -7.50 -2.43 -21.26
CA PHE A 172 -7.01 -1.05 -21.37
C PHE A 172 -6.55 -0.71 -22.77
N SER A 173 -5.82 -1.64 -23.42
CA SER A 173 -5.30 -1.45 -24.78
C SER A 173 -6.34 -1.71 -25.86
N GLY A 174 -7.46 -2.37 -25.54
CA GLY A 174 -8.57 -2.61 -26.46
C GLY A 174 -9.53 -1.41 -26.63
N ASN A 175 -9.24 -0.37 -25.87
CA ASN A 175 -10.02 0.88 -25.96
C ASN A 175 -9.21 1.94 -26.74
#